data_bd689e8ff9d369cf121e1c1ae3346ae2
#
_entry.id   bd689e8ff9d369cf121e1c1ae3346ae2
#
_cell.length_a   1.000
_cell.length_b   1.000
_cell.length_c   1.000
_cell.angle_alpha   90.00
_cell.angle_beta   90.00
_cell.angle_gamma   90.00
#
_symmetry.space_group_name_H-M   'P 1'
#
loop_
_entity.id
_entity.type
_entity.pdbx_description
1 polymer ?
#
loop_
_entity_poly.entity_id
_entity_poly.type
_entity_poly.pdbx_seq_one_letter_code
_entity_poly.pdbx_strand_id
1 'polypeptide(L)'
;MISSDVIRGYTDTIILSLLRNEPGYGYEISRQISEITEQKYVMRETTLYSSFTRLETNGYLRSFYGTETNGKRRTYYEITPAGRAYLEEKIAEWELTKEIIEKIIQ
;
A
#
# COMPACT_ATOMS: atom_id res chain seq x y z
N MET A 1 -6.52 -14.94 10.80
CA MET A 1 -6.30 -13.54 10.35
C MET A 1 -5.09 -12.95 11.03
N ILE A 2 -4.25 -12.26 10.28
CA ILE A 2 -3.05 -11.64 10.84
C ILE A 2 -3.42 -10.34 11.55
N SER A 3 -2.71 -10.00 12.63
CA SER A 3 -2.98 -8.74 13.33
C SER A 3 -2.35 -7.56 12.60
N SER A 4 -2.94 -6.39 12.79
CA SER A 4 -2.42 -5.17 12.18
C SER A 4 -1.03 -4.80 12.72
N ASP A 5 -0.72 -5.23 13.94
CA ASP A 5 0.61 -4.95 14.52
C ASP A 5 1.73 -5.60 13.74
N VAL A 6 1.49 -6.81 13.23
CA VAL A 6 2.50 -7.54 12.44
C VAL A 6 2.74 -6.83 11.12
N ILE A 7 1.68 -6.30 10.50
CA ILE A 7 1.75 -5.69 9.17
C ILE A 7 2.17 -4.22 9.21
N ARG A 8 2.07 -3.57 10.38
CA ARG A 8 2.25 -2.12 10.50
C ARG A 8 3.47 -1.57 9.77
N GLY A 9 4.60 -2.23 9.87
CA GLY A 9 5.84 -1.77 9.24
C GLY A 9 5.85 -1.90 7.73
N TYR A 10 4.85 -2.57 7.15
CA TYR A 10 4.82 -2.86 5.72
C TYR A 10 3.65 -2.20 5.00
N THR A 11 2.86 -1.39 5.72
CA THR A 11 1.67 -0.75 5.14
C THR A 11 2.00 0.07 3.90
N ASP A 12 3.01 0.91 3.98
CA ASP A 12 3.40 1.76 2.86
C ASP A 12 3.90 0.93 1.67
N THR A 13 4.66 -0.11 1.94
CA THR A 13 5.15 -1.02 0.91
C THR A 13 3.99 -1.70 0.19
N ILE A 14 3.01 -2.16 0.95
CA ILE A 14 1.82 -2.81 0.39
C ILE A 14 1.08 -1.86 -0.54
N ILE A 15 0.83 -0.65 -0.09
CA ILE A 15 0.08 0.33 -0.87
C ILE A 15 0.83 0.73 -2.14
N LEU A 16 2.12 1.02 -2.02
CA LEU A 16 2.92 1.37 -3.20
C LEU A 16 2.97 0.21 -4.20
N SER A 17 3.05 -1.02 -3.71
CA SER A 17 3.05 -2.20 -4.58
C SER A 17 1.78 -2.31 -5.40
N LEU A 18 0.63 -2.03 -4.77
CA LEU A 18 -0.65 -2.12 -5.47
C LEU A 18 -0.87 -0.97 -6.45
N LEU A 19 -0.15 0.15 -6.26
CA LEU A 19 -0.24 1.30 -7.16
C LEU A 19 0.90 1.32 -8.17
N ARG A 20 1.73 0.28 -8.20
CA ARG A 20 2.94 0.25 -9.03
C ARG A 20 2.66 0.38 -10.52
N ASN A 21 1.60 -0.24 -10.99
CA ASN A 21 1.32 -0.34 -12.42
C ASN A 21 0.23 0.62 -12.91
N GLU A 22 -0.65 1.05 -12.02
CA GLU A 22 -1.71 1.98 -12.40
C GLU A 22 -2.25 2.69 -11.18
N PRO A 23 -2.87 3.86 -11.38
CA PRO A 23 -3.50 4.57 -10.26
C PRO A 23 -4.65 3.79 -9.66
N GLY A 24 -4.97 4.10 -8.40
CA GLY A 24 -6.09 3.48 -7.71
C GLY A 24 -6.65 4.39 -6.65
N TYR A 25 -7.78 3.99 -6.09
CA TYR A 25 -8.45 4.76 -5.03
C TYR A 25 -8.69 3.85 -3.82
N GLY A 26 -8.99 4.49 -2.69
CA GLY A 26 -9.00 3.79 -1.40
C GLY A 26 -9.83 2.52 -1.34
N TYR A 27 -11.09 2.58 -1.78
CA TYR A 27 -11.96 1.41 -1.74
C TYR A 27 -11.39 0.24 -2.56
N GLU A 28 -10.90 0.55 -3.76
CA GLU A 28 -10.34 -0.48 -4.63
C GLU A 28 -9.10 -1.12 -4.02
N ILE A 29 -8.21 -0.31 -3.44
CA ILE A 29 -6.99 -0.81 -2.80
C ILE A 29 -7.36 -1.72 -1.63
N SER A 30 -8.30 -1.28 -0.80
CA SER A 30 -8.76 -2.09 0.34
C SER A 30 -9.34 -3.43 -0.12
N ARG A 31 -10.15 -3.40 -1.17
CA ARG A 31 -10.75 -4.60 -1.73
C ARG A 31 -9.69 -5.55 -2.28
N GLN A 32 -8.70 -5.01 -2.99
CA GLN A 32 -7.61 -5.81 -3.54
C GLN A 32 -6.81 -6.51 -2.45
N ILE A 33 -6.53 -5.81 -1.36
CA ILE A 33 -5.80 -6.40 -0.23
C ILE A 33 -6.56 -7.59 0.32
N SER A 34 -7.86 -7.42 0.54
CA SER A 34 -8.69 -8.49 1.07
C SER A 34 -8.76 -9.68 0.12
N GLU A 35 -8.92 -9.42 -1.18
CA GLU A 35 -9.02 -10.48 -2.19
C GLU A 35 -7.71 -11.23 -2.38
N ILE A 36 -6.61 -10.51 -2.51
CA ILE A 36 -5.30 -11.13 -2.74
C ILE A 36 -4.90 -12.02 -1.56
N THR A 37 -5.24 -11.61 -0.36
CA THR A 37 -4.89 -12.36 0.85
C THR A 37 -5.95 -13.37 1.26
N GLU A 38 -6.98 -13.56 0.44
CA GLU A 38 -8.09 -14.47 0.76
C GLU A 38 -8.68 -14.13 2.12
N GLN A 39 -8.83 -12.84 2.38
CA GLN A 39 -9.38 -12.27 3.61
C GLN A 39 -8.57 -12.56 4.87
N LYS A 40 -7.33 -12.98 4.70
CA LYS A 40 -6.44 -13.19 5.86
C LYS A 40 -5.93 -11.88 6.42
N TYR A 41 -6.00 -10.80 5.63
CA TYR A 41 -5.69 -9.47 6.10
C TYR A 41 -6.68 -8.47 5.51
N VAL A 42 -7.26 -7.64 6.38
CA VAL A 42 -8.15 -6.55 5.99
C VAL A 42 -7.56 -5.27 6.55
N MET A 43 -7.20 -4.35 5.65
CA MET A 43 -6.63 -3.08 6.09
C MET A 43 -7.74 -2.12 6.49
N ARG A 44 -7.61 -1.53 7.68
CA ARG A 44 -8.58 -0.54 8.15
C ARG A 44 -8.49 0.72 7.32
N GLU A 45 -9.63 1.37 7.14
CA GLU A 45 -9.71 2.61 6.38
C GLU A 45 -8.80 3.69 6.94
N THR A 46 -8.77 3.82 8.26
CA THR A 46 -7.90 4.82 8.91
C THR A 46 -6.43 4.56 8.61
N THR A 47 -6.02 3.30 8.60
CA THR A 47 -4.64 2.91 8.27
C THR A 47 -4.32 3.25 6.83
N LEU A 48 -5.25 2.92 5.92
CA LEU A 48 -5.10 3.18 4.50
C LEU A 48 -4.91 4.67 4.21
N TYR A 49 -5.80 5.50 4.74
CA TYR A 49 -5.74 6.93 4.46
C TYR A 49 -4.59 7.63 5.17
N SER A 50 -4.17 7.14 6.34
CA SER A 50 -2.95 7.64 6.98
C SER A 50 -1.72 7.38 6.12
N SER A 51 -1.67 6.20 5.51
CA SER A 51 -0.57 5.85 4.62
C SER A 51 -0.59 6.71 3.36
N PHE A 52 -1.76 6.91 2.74
CA PHE A 52 -1.86 7.80 1.59
C PHE A 52 -1.33 9.19 1.90
N THR A 53 -1.74 9.76 3.04
CA THR A 53 -1.30 11.09 3.45
C THR A 53 0.21 11.14 3.64
N ARG A 54 0.75 10.16 4.34
CA ARG A 54 2.19 10.10 4.59
C ARG A 54 2.99 9.96 3.30
N LEU A 55 2.55 9.07 2.42
CA LEU A 55 3.24 8.82 1.15
C LEU A 55 3.15 10.04 0.24
N GLU A 56 2.02 10.71 0.22
CA GLU A 56 1.86 11.92 -0.59
C GLU A 56 2.72 13.06 -0.03
N THR A 57 2.73 13.23 1.29
CA THR A 57 3.55 14.26 1.93
C THR A 57 5.02 14.05 1.62
N ASN A 58 5.47 12.80 1.55
CA ASN A 58 6.86 12.47 1.25
C ASN A 58 7.18 12.47 -0.24
N GLY A 59 6.20 12.75 -1.09
CA GLY A 59 6.42 12.81 -2.53
C GLY A 59 6.45 11.47 -3.24
N TYR A 60 6.00 10.41 -2.59
CA TYR A 60 6.00 9.06 -3.17
C TYR A 60 4.71 8.74 -3.91
N LEU A 61 3.62 9.44 -3.58
CA LEU A 61 2.36 9.37 -4.29
C LEU A 61 1.92 10.77 -4.68
N ARG A 62 1.12 10.84 -5.74
CA ARG A 62 0.46 12.06 -6.18
C ARG A 62 -1.02 11.76 -6.31
N SER A 63 -1.87 12.67 -5.83
CA SER A 63 -3.31 12.48 -5.92
C SER A 63 -3.90 13.32 -7.05
N PHE A 64 -5.01 12.85 -7.58
CA PHE A 64 -5.79 13.58 -8.56
C PHE A 64 -7.24 13.13 -8.48
N TYR A 65 -8.14 13.95 -9.01
CA TYR A 65 -9.56 13.59 -9.03
C TYR A 65 -9.89 12.86 -10.33
N GLY A 66 -10.59 11.73 -10.17
CA GLY A 66 -11.10 10.97 -11.30
C GLY A 66 -12.60 11.10 -11.39
N THR A 67 -13.15 10.75 -12.54
CA THR A 67 -14.58 10.76 -12.76
C THR A 67 -15.18 9.39 -12.46
N GLU A 68 -16.28 9.40 -11.74
CA GLU A 68 -16.98 8.18 -11.38
C GLU A 68 -18.20 7.94 -12.26
N THR A 69 -18.63 6.69 -12.30
CA THR A 69 -19.77 6.25 -13.08
C THR A 69 -21.05 6.99 -12.69
N ASN A 70 -21.20 7.36 -11.44
CA ASN A 70 -22.39 8.05 -10.95
C ASN A 70 -22.18 9.53 -10.75
N GLY A 71 -21.21 10.12 -11.44
CA GLY A 71 -20.96 11.55 -11.35
C GLY A 71 -20.22 12.00 -10.09
N LYS A 72 -19.88 11.09 -9.21
CA LYS A 72 -19.12 11.43 -8.01
C LYS A 72 -17.64 11.41 -8.33
N ARG A 73 -16.91 12.40 -7.81
CA ARG A 73 -15.46 12.42 -7.94
C ARG A 73 -14.85 11.51 -6.90
N ARG A 74 -13.78 10.82 -7.31
CA ARG A 74 -12.96 10.04 -6.40
C ARG A 74 -11.54 10.57 -6.43
N THR A 75 -10.87 10.47 -5.29
CA THR A 75 -9.46 10.80 -5.21
C THR A 75 -8.67 9.56 -5.58
N TYR A 76 -7.91 9.68 -6.66
CA TYR A 76 -7.01 8.62 -7.10
C TYR A 76 -5.59 8.95 -6.66
N TYR A 77 -4.80 7.92 -6.51
CA TYR A 77 -3.39 8.06 -6.16
C TYR A 77 -2.55 7.33 -7.19
N GLU A 78 -1.43 7.94 -7.56
CA GLU A 78 -0.50 7.27 -8.46
C GLU A 78 0.91 7.41 -7.92
N ILE A 79 1.73 6.40 -8.21
CA ILE A 79 3.10 6.36 -7.73
C ILE A 79 3.95 7.33 -8.55
N THR A 80 4.86 8.05 -7.86
CA THR A 80 5.79 8.96 -8.50
C THR A 80 7.11 8.23 -8.80
N PRO A 81 8.00 8.81 -9.61
CA PRO A 81 9.34 8.23 -9.78
C PRO A 81 10.07 8.04 -8.45
N ALA A 82 9.96 9.01 -7.53
CA ALA A 82 10.55 8.88 -6.20
C ALA A 82 9.88 7.73 -5.43
N GLY A 83 8.57 7.54 -5.60
CA GLY A 83 7.86 6.44 -4.98
C GLY A 83 8.31 5.08 -5.48
N ARG A 84 8.62 4.99 -6.77
CA ARG A 84 9.14 3.74 -7.35
C ARG A 84 10.49 3.38 -6.77
N ALA A 85 11.38 4.36 -6.64
CA ALA A 85 12.69 4.14 -6.04
C ALA A 85 12.56 3.72 -4.58
N TYR A 86 11.69 4.39 -3.86
CA TYR A 86 11.44 4.05 -2.46
C TYR A 86 10.87 2.64 -2.31
N LEU A 87 9.95 2.27 -3.19
CA LEU A 87 9.37 0.92 -3.17
C LEU A 87 10.44 -0.15 -3.39
N GLU A 88 11.36 0.07 -4.32
CA GLU A 88 12.44 -0.87 -4.57
C GLU A 88 13.29 -1.08 -3.33
N GLU A 89 13.61 0.00 -2.62
CA GLU A 89 14.35 -0.09 -1.36
C GLU A 89 13.57 -0.90 -0.32
N LYS A 90 12.27 -0.67 -0.23
CA LYS A 90 11.44 -1.37 0.75
C LYS A 90 11.27 -2.84 0.41
N ILE A 91 11.19 -3.19 -0.86
CA ILE A 91 11.11 -4.59 -1.27
C ILE A 91 12.41 -5.30 -0.91
N ALA A 92 13.57 -4.66 -1.15
CA ALA A 92 14.86 -5.23 -0.77
C ALA A 92 14.96 -5.43 0.74
N GLU A 93 14.46 -4.46 1.50
CA GLU A 93 14.44 -4.57 2.95
C GLU A 93 13.54 -5.71 3.42
N TRP A 94 12.40 -5.89 2.76
CA TRP A 94 11.51 -7.00 3.07
C TRP A 94 12.17 -8.35 2.80
N GLU A 95 12.87 -8.49 1.68
CA GLU A 95 13.57 -9.73 1.36
C GLU A 95 14.62 -10.07 2.42
N LEU A 96 15.35 -9.06 2.87
CA LEU A 96 16.34 -9.24 3.92
C LEU A 96 15.68 -9.58 5.25
N THR A 97 14.56 -8.93 5.55
CA THR A 97 13.81 -9.18 6.78
C THR A 97 13.35 -10.64 6.85
N LYS A 98 12.82 -11.15 5.75
CA LYS A 98 12.41 -12.57 5.68
C LYS A 98 13.59 -13.48 5.97
N GLU A 99 14.71 -13.24 5.30
CA GLU A 99 15.90 -14.07 5.46
C GLU A 99 16.39 -14.09 6.91
N ILE A 100 16.47 -12.93 7.54
CA ILE A 100 16.95 -12.81 8.90
C ILE A 100 16.03 -13.55 9.87
N ILE A 101 14.74 -13.31 9.78
CA ILE A 101 13.78 -13.91 10.70
C ILE A 101 13.71 -15.42 10.51
N GLU A 102 13.68 -15.87 9.27
CA GLU A 102 13.64 -17.30 8.99
C GLU A 102 14.82 -18.04 9.58
N LYS A 103 16.01 -17.44 9.54
CA LYS A 103 17.21 -18.05 10.12
C LYS A 103 17.14 -18.16 11.64
N ILE A 104 16.46 -17.22 12.28
CA ILE A 104 16.40 -17.19 13.74
C ILE A 104 15.37 -18.15 14.31
N ILE A 105 14.22 -18.23 13.67
CA ILE A 105 13.08 -18.98 14.22
C ILE A 105 13.01 -20.44 13.78
N GLN A 106 13.94 -20.88 13.00
CA GLN A 106 14.00 -22.28 12.58
C GLN A 106 14.14 -23.21 13.74
#